data_d1ed37bf92873eee77f08e49aefeb5e8
#
_entry.id   d1ed37bf92873eee77f08e49aefeb5e8
#
_cell.length_a   1.000
_cell.length_b   1.000
_cell.length_c   1.000
_cell.angle_alpha   90.00
_cell.angle_beta   90.00
_cell.angle_gamma   90.00
#
_symmetry.space_group_name_H-M   'P 1'
#
loop_
_entity.id
_entity.type
_entity.pdbx_description
1 polymer ?
#
loop_
_entity_poly.entity_id
_entity_poly.type
_entity_poly.pdbx_seq_one_letter_code
_entity_poly.pdbx_strand_id
1 'polypeptide(L)'
;MKTNHREIKSYLVIINSPKGSVENDNEEFISLTLSAGTIISGITYVNIKQFNRNTLIGKGKLQSIKKDIESTDIDLIIFNKDLIASQERNLEKFFKHPVIDRTRLILDIFAKRAQTNSGKLQVELAQLKHLSTRLV
;
A
#
# COMPACT_ATOMS: atom_id res chain seq x y z
N MET A 1 -0.46 28.23 -12.67
CA MET A 1 0.05 28.09 -11.76
C MET A 1 0.54 26.88 -11.66
N LYS A 2 1.19 26.61 -11.21
CA LYS A 2 1.65 25.59 -11.12
C LYS A 2 1.36 24.91 -10.04
N THR A 3 1.04 23.88 -10.20
CA THR A 3 0.74 23.08 -9.17
C THR A 3 1.97 22.55 -8.66
N ASN A 4 2.08 22.52 -7.44
CA ASN A 4 3.17 21.94 -6.82
C ASN A 4 2.92 20.50 -6.75
N HIS A 5 3.28 19.83 -7.81
CA HIS A 5 3.21 18.40 -7.76
C HIS A 5 4.44 17.91 -7.05
N ARG A 6 4.37 17.95 -5.75
CA ARG A 6 5.41 17.33 -4.97
C ARG A 6 5.32 15.83 -5.21
N GLU A 7 6.44 15.23 -5.52
CA GLU A 7 6.48 13.79 -5.72
C GLU A 7 6.35 13.08 -4.38
N ILE A 8 5.44 12.14 -4.32
CA ILE A 8 5.22 11.36 -3.10
C ILE A 8 6.18 10.20 -3.09
N LYS A 9 6.93 10.08 -2.01
CA LYS A 9 7.90 8.99 -1.85
C LYS A 9 7.28 7.89 -1.03
N SER A 10 7.28 6.69 -1.56
CA SER A 10 6.65 5.55 -0.90
C SER A 10 7.68 4.53 -0.46
N TYR A 11 7.33 3.80 0.59
CA TYR A 11 8.09 2.66 1.08
C TYR A 11 7.17 1.46 1.03
N LEU A 12 7.58 0.41 0.34
CA LEU A 12 6.74 -0.76 0.14
C LEU A 12 7.09 -1.86 1.11
N VAL A 13 6.07 -2.39 1.77
CA VAL A 13 6.23 -3.58 2.60
C VAL A 13 5.52 -4.72 1.88
N ILE A 14 6.30 -5.61 1.32
CA ILE A 14 5.77 -6.71 0.52
C ILE A 14 5.81 -7.97 1.37
N ILE A 15 4.63 -8.47 1.72
CA ILE A 15 4.51 -9.62 2.58
C ILE A 15 4.24 -10.85 1.73
N ASN A 16 5.08 -11.86 1.92
CA ASN A 16 4.95 -13.14 1.23
C ASN A 16 4.45 -14.16 2.23
N SER A 17 3.30 -14.74 1.93
CA SER A 17 2.76 -15.79 2.77
C SER A 17 3.13 -17.14 2.16
N PRO A 18 3.10 -18.22 2.96
CA PRO A 18 3.56 -19.52 2.48
C PRO A 18 2.75 -20.09 1.34
N LYS A 19 1.52 -19.63 1.18
CA LYS A 19 0.62 -20.17 0.18
C LYS A 19 0.43 -19.26 -1.00
N GLY A 20 1.32 -18.44 -1.36
CA GLY A 20 1.08 -17.50 -2.42
C GLY A 20 1.91 -17.77 -3.64
N SER A 21 1.35 -17.47 -4.80
CA SER A 21 2.13 -17.30 -5.99
C SER A 21 2.79 -15.94 -5.86
N VAL A 22 4.06 -15.94 -5.74
CA VAL A 22 4.72 -14.77 -5.20
C VAL A 22 5.19 -13.78 -6.22
N GLU A 23 5.83 -14.26 -7.29
CA GLU A 23 6.55 -13.34 -8.17
C GLU A 23 5.64 -12.42 -8.97
N ASN A 24 4.61 -12.97 -9.59
CA ASN A 24 3.72 -12.16 -10.42
C ASN A 24 2.95 -11.16 -9.59
N ASP A 25 2.51 -11.56 -8.38
CA ASP A 25 1.77 -10.69 -7.51
C ASP A 25 2.63 -9.51 -7.05
N ASN A 26 3.89 -9.78 -6.77
CA ASN A 26 4.78 -8.71 -6.31
C ASN A 26 5.09 -7.73 -7.42
N GLU A 27 5.30 -8.23 -8.63
CA GLU A 27 5.54 -7.34 -9.77
C GLU A 27 4.32 -6.50 -10.07
N GLU A 28 3.14 -7.09 -9.96
CA GLU A 28 1.90 -6.35 -10.17
C GLU A 28 1.75 -5.25 -9.13
N PHE A 29 2.04 -5.57 -7.88
CA PHE A 29 1.93 -4.59 -6.81
C PHE A 29 2.89 -3.42 -7.03
N ILE A 30 4.12 -3.70 -7.43
CA ILE A 30 5.09 -2.64 -7.72
C ILE A 30 4.60 -1.80 -8.89
N SER A 31 4.07 -2.43 -9.93
CA SER A 31 3.52 -1.70 -11.06
C SER A 31 2.36 -0.81 -10.67
N LEU A 32 1.48 -1.31 -9.79
CA LEU A 32 0.38 -0.51 -9.29
C LEU A 32 0.88 0.72 -8.54
N THR A 33 1.91 0.54 -7.74
CA THR A 33 2.48 1.65 -6.98
C THR A 33 3.04 2.71 -7.90
N LEU A 34 3.72 2.29 -8.95
CA LEU A 34 4.24 3.24 -9.93
C LEU A 34 3.12 3.93 -10.68
N SER A 35 2.03 3.20 -10.97
CA SER A 35 0.87 3.79 -11.64
C SER A 35 0.20 4.86 -10.79
N ALA A 36 0.33 4.76 -9.49
CA ALA A 36 -0.23 5.76 -8.59
C ALA A 36 0.58 7.06 -8.61
N GLY A 37 1.73 7.06 -9.26
CA GLY A 37 2.53 8.28 -9.37
C GLY A 37 3.50 8.50 -8.24
N THR A 38 3.76 7.49 -7.42
CA THR A 38 4.72 7.64 -6.35
C THR A 38 6.11 7.22 -6.82
N ILE A 39 7.10 7.74 -6.12
CA ILE A 39 8.48 7.29 -6.29
C ILE A 39 8.76 6.27 -5.20
N ILE A 40 9.21 5.09 -5.59
CA ILE A 40 9.51 4.05 -4.60
C ILE A 40 10.88 4.31 -4.03
N SER A 41 10.92 4.67 -2.74
CA SER A 41 12.18 4.98 -2.06
C SER A 41 12.78 3.80 -1.32
N GLY A 42 12.00 2.77 -1.09
CA GLY A 42 12.52 1.58 -0.45
C GLY A 42 11.51 0.45 -0.51
N ILE A 43 12.00 -0.76 -0.40
CA ILE A 43 11.16 -1.96 -0.41
C ILE A 43 11.71 -2.93 0.60
N THR A 44 10.82 -3.52 1.39
CA THR A 44 11.17 -4.60 2.30
C THR A 44 10.30 -5.81 2.00
N TYR A 45 10.91 -6.96 1.93
CA TYR A 45 10.19 -8.22 1.74
C TYR A 45 10.12 -8.94 3.07
N VAL A 46 8.92 -9.34 3.46
CA VAL A 46 8.69 -10.01 4.73
C VAL A 46 8.05 -11.36 4.48
N ASN A 47 8.71 -12.42 4.92
CA ASN A 47 8.14 -13.76 4.84
C ASN A 47 7.53 -14.09 6.18
N ILE A 48 6.23 -14.38 6.19
CA ILE A 48 5.55 -14.69 7.45
C ILE A 48 4.83 -16.01 7.35
N LYS A 49 4.78 -16.71 8.47
CA LYS A 49 4.02 -17.95 8.58
C LYS A 49 2.63 -17.69 9.12
N GLN A 50 2.50 -16.73 10.00
CA GLN A 50 1.24 -16.34 10.61
C GLN A 50 1.15 -14.85 10.65
N PHE A 51 -0.09 -14.33 10.47
CA PHE A 51 -0.31 -12.90 10.57
C PHE A 51 -0.50 -12.51 12.03
N ASN A 52 0.09 -11.39 12.40
CA ASN A 52 -0.13 -10.80 13.71
C ASN A 52 -1.46 -10.05 13.67
N ARG A 53 -2.30 -10.26 14.68
CA ARG A 53 -3.63 -9.66 14.69
C ARG A 53 -3.57 -8.14 14.75
N ASN A 54 -2.61 -7.60 15.46
CA ASN A 54 -2.58 -6.16 15.73
C ASN A 54 -1.87 -5.37 14.65
N THR A 55 -0.84 -5.94 14.04
CA THR A 55 0.03 -5.20 13.14
C THR A 55 0.35 -5.95 11.85
N LEU A 56 -0.27 -7.10 11.65
CA LEU A 56 -0.05 -7.96 10.49
C LEU A 56 1.29 -8.69 10.54
N ILE A 57 2.35 -8.03 10.92
CA ILE A 57 3.69 -8.63 11.00
C ILE A 57 4.21 -8.56 12.43
N GLY A 58 5.17 -9.40 12.74
CA GLY A 58 5.68 -9.51 14.09
C GLY A 58 6.53 -8.34 14.51
N LYS A 59 6.75 -8.25 15.82
CA LYS A 59 7.41 -7.10 16.43
C LYS A 59 8.84 -6.92 15.94
N GLY A 60 9.57 -8.01 15.79
CA GLY A 60 10.94 -7.92 15.32
C GLY A 60 11.06 -7.31 13.93
N LYS A 61 10.17 -7.74 13.03
CA LYS A 61 10.15 -7.19 11.68
C LYS A 61 9.71 -5.75 11.69
N LEU A 62 8.74 -5.41 12.54
CA LEU A 62 8.29 -4.02 12.64
C LEU A 62 9.44 -3.10 13.02
N GLN A 63 10.24 -3.52 13.99
CA GLN A 63 11.36 -2.70 14.44
C GLN A 63 12.42 -2.56 13.37
N SER A 64 12.68 -3.64 12.64
CA SER A 64 13.63 -3.62 11.55
C SER A 64 13.20 -2.66 10.45
N ILE A 65 11.92 -2.70 10.09
CA ILE A 65 11.38 -1.82 9.07
C ILE A 65 11.41 -0.37 9.54
N LYS A 66 11.06 -0.14 10.80
CA LYS A 66 11.07 1.22 11.33
C LYS A 66 12.45 1.82 11.27
N LYS A 67 13.45 1.04 11.59
CA LYS A 67 14.83 1.52 11.54
C LYS A 67 15.20 1.90 10.11
N ASP A 68 14.79 1.09 9.14
CA ASP A 68 15.05 1.38 7.75
C ASP A 68 14.34 2.63 7.29
N ILE A 69 13.10 2.81 7.72
CA ILE A 69 12.31 3.98 7.38
C ILE A 69 12.93 5.25 7.95
N GLU A 70 13.46 5.17 9.16
CA GLU A 70 14.05 6.35 9.79
C GLU A 70 15.27 6.87 9.04
N SER A 71 15.93 6.01 8.31
CA SER A 71 17.08 6.42 7.52
C SER A 71 16.71 6.72 6.06
N THR A 72 15.43 6.68 5.72
CA THR A 72 14.96 6.86 4.36
C THR A 72 13.93 8.00 4.34
N ASP A 73 14.01 8.86 3.37
CA ASP A 73 13.04 9.94 3.23
C ASP A 73 11.79 9.41 2.53
N ILE A 74 10.70 9.27 3.26
CA ILE A 74 9.45 8.75 2.72
C ILE A 74 8.26 9.55 3.21
N ASP A 75 7.18 9.49 2.45
CA ASP A 75 5.92 10.14 2.80
C ASP A 75 4.83 9.15 3.16
N LEU A 76 4.95 7.92 2.72
CA LEU A 76 3.84 6.98 2.75
C LEU A 76 4.37 5.55 2.76
N ILE A 77 3.72 4.69 3.53
CA ILE A 77 4.06 3.27 3.56
C ILE A 77 2.91 2.49 2.93
N ILE A 78 3.21 1.59 2.02
CA ILE A 78 2.20 0.83 1.29
C ILE A 78 2.43 -0.66 1.49
N PHE A 79 1.40 -1.34 1.97
CA PHE A 79 1.42 -2.78 2.17
C PHE A 79 0.72 -3.48 1.00
N ASN A 80 1.24 -4.61 0.60
CA ASN A 80 0.63 -5.38 -0.49
C ASN A 80 -0.52 -6.26 -0.04
N LYS A 81 -0.83 -6.27 1.24
CA LYS A 81 -1.95 -7.03 1.80
C LYS A 81 -2.97 -6.05 2.35
N ASP A 82 -4.23 -6.47 2.37
CA ASP A 82 -5.27 -5.64 2.94
C ASP A 82 -5.14 -5.60 4.46
N LEU A 83 -5.42 -4.45 5.01
CA LEU A 83 -5.34 -4.21 6.43
C LEU A 83 -6.72 -3.88 6.99
N ILE A 84 -7.02 -4.43 8.16
CA ILE A 84 -8.23 -3.96 8.86
C ILE A 84 -7.90 -2.65 9.56
N ALA A 85 -8.93 -1.91 9.92
CA ALA A 85 -8.76 -0.56 10.44
C ALA A 85 -7.85 -0.50 11.66
N SER A 86 -7.94 -1.48 12.54
CA SER A 86 -7.10 -1.47 13.74
C SER A 86 -5.63 -1.72 13.40
N GLN A 87 -5.36 -2.58 12.42
CA GLN A 87 -3.98 -2.82 11.99
C GLN A 87 -3.39 -1.55 11.37
N GLU A 88 -4.16 -0.92 10.50
CA GLU A 88 -3.71 0.31 9.86
C GLU A 88 -3.38 1.36 10.89
N ARG A 89 -4.26 1.55 11.85
CA ARG A 89 -4.07 2.53 12.90
C ARG A 89 -2.84 2.24 13.75
N ASN A 90 -2.66 0.97 14.11
CA ASN A 90 -1.51 0.58 14.91
C ASN A 90 -0.20 0.77 14.16
N LEU A 91 -0.22 0.45 12.87
CA LEU A 91 0.97 0.62 12.04
C LEU A 91 1.32 2.09 11.85
N GLU A 92 0.33 2.94 11.66
CA GLU A 92 0.57 4.37 11.53
C GLU A 92 1.17 4.96 12.79
N LYS A 93 0.67 4.52 13.93
CA LYS A 93 1.23 4.96 15.21
C LYS A 93 2.67 4.53 15.37
N PHE A 94 2.94 3.30 15.00
CA PHE A 94 4.28 2.75 15.18
C PHE A 94 5.29 3.40 14.26
N PHE A 95 4.96 3.51 12.98
CA PHE A 95 5.87 4.05 11.98
C PHE A 95 5.86 5.57 11.92
N LYS A 96 4.82 6.19 12.45
CA LYS A 96 4.65 7.65 12.41
C LYS A 96 4.60 8.19 10.98
N HIS A 97 3.99 7.41 10.12
CA HIS A 97 3.76 7.78 8.72
C HIS A 97 2.41 7.23 8.30
N PRO A 98 1.77 7.86 7.30
CA PRO A 98 0.54 7.29 6.76
C PRO A 98 0.80 5.91 6.19
N VAL A 99 -0.16 5.02 6.37
CA VAL A 99 -0.08 3.63 5.89
C VAL A 99 -1.32 3.36 5.07
N ILE A 100 -1.15 2.81 3.88
CA ILE A 100 -2.26 2.35 3.08
C ILE A 100 -2.01 0.92 2.67
N ASP A 101 -3.09 0.24 2.30
CA ASP A 101 -3.01 -1.13 1.83
C ASP A 101 -3.27 -1.20 0.32
N ARG A 102 -3.26 -2.42 -0.20
CA ARG A 102 -3.44 -2.62 -1.64
C ARG A 102 -4.76 -2.07 -2.14
N THR A 103 -5.85 -2.32 -1.43
CA THR A 103 -7.16 -1.85 -1.85
C THR A 103 -7.21 -0.33 -1.91
N ARG A 104 -6.67 0.34 -0.90
CA ARG A 104 -6.66 1.79 -0.90
C ARG A 104 -5.81 2.34 -2.03
N LEU A 105 -4.70 1.68 -2.32
CA LEU A 105 -3.84 2.09 -3.42
C LEU A 105 -4.60 2.04 -4.74
N ILE A 106 -5.34 0.96 -4.98
CA ILE A 106 -6.12 0.82 -6.20
C ILE A 106 -7.21 1.88 -6.27
N LEU A 107 -7.88 2.14 -5.16
CA LEU A 107 -8.90 3.18 -5.11
C LEU A 107 -8.33 4.55 -5.43
N ASP A 108 -7.14 4.84 -4.92
CA ASP A 108 -6.50 6.13 -5.18
C ASP A 108 -6.13 6.27 -6.66
N ILE A 109 -5.69 5.20 -7.28
CA ILE A 109 -5.38 5.23 -8.72
C ILE A 109 -6.63 5.56 -9.51
N PHE A 110 -7.74 4.90 -9.20
CA PHE A 110 -8.98 5.15 -9.92
C PHE A 110 -9.53 6.54 -9.64
N ALA A 111 -9.36 7.04 -8.43
CA ALA A 111 -9.79 8.39 -8.12
C ALA A 111 -9.06 9.42 -8.97
N LYS A 112 -7.77 9.22 -9.19
CA LYS A 112 -7.01 10.11 -10.06
C LYS A 112 -7.46 10.03 -11.50
N ARG A 113 -7.73 8.83 -12.00
CA ARG A 113 -8.20 8.66 -13.36
C ARG A 113 -9.58 9.28 -13.56
N ALA A 114 -10.41 9.24 -12.52
CA ALA A 114 -11.76 9.81 -12.61
C ALA A 114 -11.71 11.31 -12.86
N GLN A 115 -10.66 11.97 -12.49
CA GLN A 115 -10.53 13.40 -12.72
C GLN A 115 -10.21 13.73 -14.17
N THR A 116 -9.67 12.79 -14.91
CA THR A 116 -9.23 13.03 -16.26
C THR A 116 -10.11 12.38 -17.31
N ASN A 117 -10.94 11.41 -16.93
CA ASN A 117 -11.75 10.68 -17.90
C ASN A 117 -12.97 10.10 -17.22
N SER A 118 -13.94 10.96 -16.94
CA SER A 118 -15.03 10.59 -16.04
C SER A 118 -16.00 9.54 -16.59
N GLY A 119 -16.31 9.58 -17.88
CA GLY A 119 -17.34 8.71 -18.41
C GLY A 119 -17.02 7.24 -18.30
N LYS A 120 -15.88 6.85 -18.85
CA LYS A 120 -15.45 5.48 -18.85
C LYS A 120 -15.15 4.96 -17.46
N LEU A 121 -14.59 5.83 -16.63
CA LEU A 121 -14.13 5.42 -15.33
C LEU A 121 -15.23 5.21 -14.31
N GLN A 122 -16.43 5.73 -14.56
CA GLN A 122 -17.52 5.48 -13.64
C GLN A 122 -17.88 4.01 -13.54
N VAL A 123 -17.81 3.29 -14.65
CA VAL A 123 -18.07 1.86 -14.64
C VAL A 123 -16.98 1.13 -13.85
N GLU A 124 -15.74 1.51 -14.08
CA GLU A 124 -14.62 0.89 -13.38
C GLU A 124 -14.69 1.13 -11.88
N LEU A 125 -15.06 2.35 -11.49
CA LEU A 125 -15.20 2.67 -10.08
C LEU A 125 -16.30 1.88 -9.41
N ALA A 126 -17.41 1.69 -10.11
CA ALA A 126 -18.51 0.92 -9.57
C ALA A 126 -18.08 -0.53 -9.33
N GLN A 127 -17.35 -1.12 -10.26
CA GLN A 127 -16.86 -2.46 -10.11
C GLN A 127 -15.86 -2.57 -8.96
N LEU A 128 -15.01 -1.57 -8.83
CA LEU A 128 -14.01 -1.57 -7.78
C LEU A 128 -14.64 -1.44 -6.40
N LYS A 129 -15.67 -0.61 -6.29
CA LYS A 129 -16.40 -0.48 -5.04
C LYS A 129 -17.05 -1.80 -4.64
N HIS A 130 -17.57 -2.51 -5.62
CA HIS A 130 -18.17 -3.81 -5.36
C HIS A 130 -17.13 -4.78 -4.78
N LEU A 131 -15.94 -4.81 -5.37
CA LEU A 131 -14.86 -5.64 -4.87
C LEU A 131 -14.44 -5.21 -3.47
N SER A 132 -14.38 -3.92 -3.26
CA SER A 132 -13.97 -3.38 -1.97
C SER A 132 -14.91 -3.77 -0.86
N THR A 133 -16.21 -3.76 -1.11
CA THR A 133 -17.18 -4.16 -0.10
C THR A 133 -17.10 -5.65 0.22
N ARG A 134 -16.65 -6.45 -0.71
CA ARG A 134 -16.50 -7.88 -0.47
C ARG A 134 -15.30 -8.21 0.38
N LEU A 135 -14.34 -7.32 0.46
CA LEU A 135 -13.12 -7.54 1.22
C LEU A 135 -13.24 -7.17 2.69
N VAL A 136 -14.30 -6.50 3.04
CA VAL A 136 -14.47 -6.03 4.42
C VAL A 136 -14.97 -7.10 5.38
#